data_5b58b28f24d651b955dd7e6171995902
#
_entry.id   5b58b28f24d651b955dd7e6171995902
#
_cell.length_a   1.000
_cell.length_b   1.000
_cell.length_c   1.000
_cell.angle_alpha   90.00
_cell.angle_beta   90.00
_cell.angle_gamma   90.00
#
_symmetry.space_group_name_H-M   'P 1'
#
loop_
_entity.id
_entity.type
_entity.pdbx_description
1 polymer ?
#
loop_
_entity_poly.entity_id
_entity_poly.type
_entity_poly.pdbx_seq_one_letter_code
_entity_poly.pdbx_strand_id
1 'polypeptide(L)'
;MTATDHVRTTAFALGRWALAQLQDSIAVGILWLIGLWIIRVPWAPLWALLAAALQIVPHFGPILGLLGPVLASALRWNDWQHPLYVLILYAVIVVVDGFLLQPYIMRRMARVPMWASILVPLVLGFVIPFWGFLLAPPLLAVVYAFKARRTTKV
;
A
#
# COMPACT_ATOMS: atom_id res chain seq x y z
N MET A 1 1.75 6.75 33.12
CA MET A 1 2.41 6.91 31.80
C MET A 1 2.78 8.35 31.67
N THR A 2 4.06 8.64 31.48
CA THR A 2 4.55 10.02 31.27
C THR A 2 4.30 10.47 29.82
N ALA A 3 4.28 11.78 29.56
CA ALA A 3 4.14 12.31 28.21
C ALA A 3 5.22 11.75 27.25
N THR A 4 6.42 11.56 27.75
CA THR A 4 7.54 10.94 27.02
C THR A 4 7.28 9.51 26.60
N ASP A 5 6.55 8.70 27.42
CA ASP A 5 6.17 7.33 27.07
C ASP A 5 5.17 7.29 25.90
N HIS A 6 4.25 8.26 25.88
CA HIS A 6 3.27 8.37 24.78
C HIS A 6 3.97 8.74 23.46
N VAL A 7 4.83 9.75 23.47
CA VAL A 7 5.60 10.19 22.28
C VAL A 7 6.46 9.03 21.75
N ARG A 8 7.21 8.35 22.62
CA ARG A 8 8.05 7.22 22.21
C ARG A 8 7.25 6.07 21.61
N THR A 9 6.08 5.75 22.18
CA THR A 9 5.20 4.68 21.65
C THR A 9 4.66 5.03 20.29
N THR A 10 4.18 6.28 20.11
CA THR A 10 3.67 6.77 18.85
C THR A 10 4.75 6.77 17.76
N ALA A 11 5.93 7.34 18.06
CA ALA A 11 7.05 7.36 17.13
C ALA A 11 7.49 5.96 16.69
N PHE A 12 7.54 5.00 17.62
CA PHE A 12 7.89 3.62 17.32
C PHE A 12 6.81 2.92 16.44
N ALA A 13 5.53 3.16 16.72
CA ALA A 13 4.44 2.61 15.94
C ALA A 13 4.42 3.16 14.50
N LEU A 14 4.61 4.46 14.35
CA LEU A 14 4.71 5.12 13.05
C LEU A 14 5.93 4.66 12.25
N GLY A 15 7.09 4.52 12.91
CA GLY A 15 8.30 4.02 12.25
C GLY A 15 8.13 2.59 11.74
N ARG A 16 7.49 1.72 12.51
CA ARG A 16 7.17 0.35 12.09
C ARG A 16 6.18 0.32 10.94
N TRP A 17 5.15 1.16 10.99
CA TRP A 17 4.20 1.30 9.89
C TRP A 17 4.90 1.80 8.60
N ALA A 18 5.72 2.84 8.70
CA ALA A 18 6.46 3.37 7.54
C ALA A 18 7.41 2.34 6.94
N LEU A 19 8.08 1.54 7.76
CA LEU A 19 8.92 0.44 7.29
C LEU A 19 8.09 -0.64 6.57
N ALA A 20 6.90 -0.97 7.10
CA ALA A 20 5.97 -1.90 6.44
C ALA A 20 5.55 -1.37 5.08
N GLN A 21 5.17 -0.11 5.01
CA GLN A 21 4.74 0.54 3.79
C GLN A 21 5.86 0.57 2.75
N LEU A 22 7.10 0.81 3.19
CA LEU A 22 8.27 0.76 2.31
C LEU A 22 8.51 -0.66 1.77
N GLN A 23 8.40 -1.69 2.60
CA GLN A 23 8.53 -3.09 2.16
C GLN A 23 7.46 -3.47 1.14
N ASP A 24 6.22 -3.07 1.39
CA ASP A 24 5.09 -3.26 0.48
C ASP A 24 5.33 -2.57 -0.86
N SER A 25 5.71 -1.31 -0.81
CA SER A 25 6.05 -0.48 -1.97
C SER A 25 7.15 -1.11 -2.84
N ILE A 26 8.21 -1.64 -2.24
CA ILE A 26 9.28 -2.34 -2.95
C ILE A 26 8.76 -3.62 -3.58
N ALA A 27 8.00 -4.43 -2.85
CA ALA A 27 7.45 -5.69 -3.36
C ALA A 27 6.52 -5.45 -4.56
N VAL A 28 5.60 -4.49 -4.45
CA VAL A 28 4.69 -4.10 -5.54
C VAL A 28 5.47 -3.52 -6.72
N GLY A 29 6.49 -2.71 -6.47
CA GLY A 29 7.39 -2.21 -7.52
C GLY A 29 8.10 -3.31 -8.30
N ILE A 30 8.55 -4.36 -7.62
CA ILE A 30 9.16 -5.54 -8.26
C ILE A 30 8.12 -6.29 -9.12
N LEU A 31 6.89 -6.46 -8.61
CA LEU A 31 5.82 -7.10 -9.40
C LEU A 31 5.49 -6.29 -10.67
N TRP A 32 5.41 -4.97 -10.55
CA TRP A 32 5.25 -4.09 -11.70
C TRP A 32 6.41 -4.22 -12.68
N LEU A 33 7.66 -4.20 -12.21
CA LEU A 33 8.84 -4.32 -13.06
C LEU A 33 8.83 -5.62 -13.86
N ILE A 34 8.60 -6.74 -13.19
CA ILE A 34 8.56 -8.06 -13.83
C ILE A 34 7.42 -8.12 -14.85
N GLY A 35 6.21 -7.72 -14.45
CA GLY A 35 5.04 -7.77 -15.32
C GLY A 35 5.16 -6.88 -16.55
N LEU A 36 5.57 -5.64 -16.37
CA LEU A 36 5.77 -4.69 -17.49
C LEU A 36 6.90 -5.14 -18.42
N TRP A 37 7.91 -5.80 -17.88
CA TRP A 37 9.00 -6.35 -18.70
C TRP A 37 8.52 -7.52 -19.56
N ILE A 38 7.72 -8.42 -19.00
CA ILE A 38 7.10 -9.54 -19.74
C ILE A 38 6.21 -9.03 -20.87
N ILE A 39 5.40 -7.99 -20.60
CA ILE A 39 4.52 -7.34 -21.59
C ILE A 39 5.33 -6.49 -22.59
N ARG A 40 6.61 -6.22 -22.30
CA ARG A 40 7.51 -5.38 -23.10
C ARG A 40 7.08 -3.91 -23.18
N VAL A 41 6.44 -3.39 -22.15
CA VAL A 41 6.05 -1.98 -22.08
C VAL A 41 7.30 -1.10 -22.12
N PRO A 42 7.35 -0.06 -22.97
CA PRO A 42 8.50 0.86 -23.02
C PRO A 42 8.68 1.55 -21.67
N TRP A 43 9.95 1.77 -21.28
CA TRP A 43 10.30 2.41 -20.02
C TRP A 43 9.79 1.65 -18.76
N ALA A 44 9.64 0.33 -18.83
CA ALA A 44 9.17 -0.51 -17.73
C ALA A 44 9.83 -0.20 -16.36
N PRO A 45 11.18 -0.02 -16.25
CA PRO A 45 11.81 0.33 -14.98
C PRO A 45 11.33 1.68 -14.42
N LEU A 46 11.10 2.66 -15.29
CA LEU A 46 10.61 3.99 -14.88
C LEU A 46 9.20 3.89 -14.30
N TRP A 47 8.31 3.18 -15.00
CA TRP A 47 6.93 3.00 -14.55
C TRP A 47 6.84 2.17 -13.27
N ALA A 48 7.65 1.14 -13.15
CA ALA A 48 7.73 0.32 -11.94
C ALA A 48 8.22 1.13 -10.73
N LEU A 49 9.24 1.99 -10.94
CA LEU A 49 9.74 2.90 -9.89
C LEU A 49 8.68 3.92 -9.47
N LEU A 50 7.97 4.51 -10.44
CA LEU A 50 6.87 5.44 -10.17
C LEU A 50 5.73 4.75 -9.43
N ALA A 51 5.33 3.55 -9.85
CA ALA A 51 4.31 2.77 -9.17
C ALA A 51 4.73 2.44 -7.72
N ALA A 52 5.98 2.05 -7.49
CA ALA A 52 6.52 1.81 -6.16
C ALA A 52 6.50 3.09 -5.31
N ALA A 53 6.91 4.23 -5.85
CA ALA A 53 6.90 5.50 -5.14
C ALA A 53 5.47 5.94 -4.79
N LEU A 54 4.54 5.81 -5.71
CA LEU A 54 3.13 6.14 -5.49
C LEU A 54 2.44 5.17 -4.52
N GLN A 55 2.89 3.92 -4.43
CA GLN A 55 2.38 2.91 -3.49
C GLN A 55 2.54 3.34 -2.02
N ILE A 56 3.44 4.28 -1.71
CA ILE A 56 3.56 4.86 -0.36
C ILE A 56 2.24 5.48 0.10
N VAL A 57 1.41 5.95 -0.85
CA VAL A 57 0.05 6.44 -0.57
C VAL A 57 -0.94 5.28 -0.76
N PRO A 58 -1.44 4.66 0.32
CA PRO A 58 -2.37 3.54 0.24
C PRO A 58 -3.60 3.88 -0.60
N HIS A 59 -4.11 2.91 -1.36
CA HIS A 59 -5.30 2.97 -2.22
C HIS A 59 -5.19 3.87 -3.46
N PHE A 60 -4.45 4.97 -3.43
CA PHE A 60 -4.28 5.87 -4.58
C PHE A 60 -3.07 5.51 -5.43
N GLY A 61 -2.00 5.02 -4.80
CA GLY A 61 -0.77 4.65 -5.47
C GLY A 61 -0.96 3.68 -6.62
N PRO A 62 -1.65 2.55 -6.42
CA PRO A 62 -1.88 1.57 -7.49
C PRO A 62 -2.63 2.14 -8.69
N ILE A 63 -3.64 2.98 -8.46
CA ILE A 63 -4.45 3.59 -9.53
C ILE A 63 -3.61 4.59 -10.33
N LEU A 64 -2.86 5.45 -9.64
CA LEU A 64 -2.00 6.44 -10.29
C LEU A 64 -0.84 5.78 -11.02
N GLY A 65 -0.28 4.71 -10.44
CA GLY A 65 0.79 3.93 -11.05
C GLY A 65 0.39 3.20 -12.33
N LEU A 66 -0.90 2.93 -12.52
CA LEU A 66 -1.46 2.30 -13.71
C LEU A 66 -1.45 3.22 -14.93
N LEU A 67 -1.69 4.52 -14.74
CA LEU A 67 -1.94 5.46 -15.84
C LEU A 67 -0.77 5.52 -16.84
N GLY A 68 0.44 5.61 -16.34
CA GLY A 68 1.64 5.70 -17.19
C GLY A 68 1.84 4.47 -18.09
N PRO A 69 1.89 3.25 -17.53
CA PRO A 69 2.05 2.03 -18.31
C PRO A 69 0.93 1.79 -19.34
N VAL A 70 -0.33 2.12 -19.01
CA VAL A 70 -1.45 2.00 -19.95
C VAL A 70 -1.26 2.93 -21.13
N LEU A 71 -0.95 4.21 -20.87
CA LEU A 71 -0.70 5.19 -21.94
C LEU A 71 0.52 4.80 -22.77
N ALA A 72 1.62 4.42 -22.12
CA ALA A 72 2.84 4.00 -22.81
C ALA A 72 2.62 2.80 -23.73
N SER A 73 1.82 1.82 -23.28
CA SER A 73 1.48 0.65 -24.08
C SER A 73 0.58 1.02 -25.27
N ALA A 74 -0.45 1.83 -25.06
CA ALA A 74 -1.37 2.27 -26.10
C ALA A 74 -0.64 3.04 -27.21
N LEU A 75 0.26 3.97 -26.84
CA LEU A 75 1.01 4.79 -27.77
C LEU A 75 2.06 3.98 -28.55
N ARG A 76 2.64 2.94 -27.94
CA ARG A 76 3.69 2.13 -28.56
C ARG A 76 3.18 1.19 -29.62
N TRP A 77 2.09 0.46 -29.33
CA TRP A 77 1.59 -0.60 -30.21
C TRP A 77 0.38 -0.19 -31.04
N ASN A 78 -0.28 0.93 -30.67
CA ASN A 78 -1.49 1.42 -31.33
C ASN A 78 -2.56 0.32 -31.50
N ASP A 79 -2.64 -0.58 -30.51
CA ASP A 79 -3.62 -1.65 -30.39
C ASP A 79 -4.33 -1.57 -29.02
N TRP A 80 -5.36 -2.36 -28.84
CA TRP A 80 -6.08 -2.44 -27.56
C TRP A 80 -5.59 -3.58 -26.66
N GLN A 81 -4.80 -4.51 -27.20
CA GLN A 81 -4.37 -5.73 -26.51
C GLN A 81 -3.31 -5.41 -25.45
N HIS A 82 -2.31 -4.61 -25.78
CA HIS A 82 -1.25 -4.26 -24.83
C HIS A 82 -1.74 -3.44 -23.62
N PRO A 83 -2.59 -2.41 -23.79
CA PRO A 83 -3.25 -1.77 -22.65
C PRO A 83 -4.08 -2.74 -21.80
N LEU A 84 -4.77 -3.69 -22.43
CA LEU A 84 -5.53 -4.73 -21.72
C LEU A 84 -4.62 -5.64 -20.89
N TYR A 85 -3.46 -6.05 -21.42
CA TYR A 85 -2.49 -6.82 -20.63
C TYR A 85 -1.97 -6.05 -19.41
N VAL A 86 -1.77 -4.76 -19.54
CA VAL A 86 -1.38 -3.90 -18.40
C VAL A 86 -2.51 -3.81 -17.38
N LEU A 87 -3.77 -3.73 -17.79
CA LEU A 87 -4.93 -3.76 -16.88
C LEU A 87 -5.06 -5.11 -16.16
N ILE A 88 -4.83 -6.23 -16.87
CA ILE A 88 -4.81 -7.56 -16.26
C ILE A 88 -3.67 -7.67 -15.25
N LEU A 89 -2.47 -7.21 -15.60
CA LEU A 89 -1.32 -7.15 -14.68
C LEU A 89 -1.67 -6.35 -13.42
N TYR A 90 -2.28 -5.19 -13.58
CA TYR A 90 -2.74 -4.36 -12.46
C TYR A 90 -3.72 -5.13 -11.57
N ALA A 91 -4.74 -5.78 -12.15
CA ALA A 91 -5.70 -6.58 -11.38
C ALA A 91 -5.01 -7.70 -10.59
N VAL A 92 -4.06 -8.40 -11.20
CA VAL A 92 -3.26 -9.44 -10.54
C VAL A 92 -2.45 -8.85 -9.38
N ILE A 93 -1.78 -7.72 -9.60
CA ILE A 93 -0.99 -7.05 -8.56
C ILE A 93 -1.88 -6.62 -7.39
N VAL A 94 -3.04 -6.01 -7.65
CA VAL A 94 -3.99 -5.59 -6.60
C VAL A 94 -4.48 -6.78 -5.78
N VAL A 95 -4.74 -7.92 -6.41
CA VAL A 95 -5.15 -9.16 -5.72
C VAL A 95 -3.99 -9.71 -4.89
N VAL A 96 -2.80 -9.82 -5.46
CA VAL A 96 -1.60 -10.32 -4.75
C VAL A 96 -1.25 -9.39 -3.58
N ASP A 97 -1.28 -8.09 -3.79
CA ASP A 97 -1.03 -7.09 -2.75
C ASP A 97 -2.07 -7.20 -1.63
N GLY A 98 -3.35 -7.07 -1.96
CA GLY A 98 -4.44 -7.04 -0.97
C GLY A 98 -4.61 -8.34 -0.18
N PHE A 99 -4.42 -9.51 -0.82
CA PHE A 99 -4.66 -10.81 -0.18
C PHE A 99 -3.41 -11.51 0.36
N LEU A 100 -2.22 -11.19 -0.16
CA LEU A 100 -0.98 -11.86 0.23
C LEU A 100 0.00 -10.90 0.90
N LEU A 101 0.40 -9.81 0.24
CA LEU A 101 1.45 -8.93 0.72
C LEU A 101 1.01 -8.15 1.96
N GLN A 102 -0.09 -7.44 1.89
CA GLN A 102 -0.58 -6.62 3.01
C GLN A 102 -0.88 -7.47 4.26
N PRO A 103 -1.62 -8.60 4.21
CA PRO A 103 -1.80 -9.43 5.39
C PRO A 103 -0.50 -9.98 5.96
N TYR A 104 0.45 -10.36 5.09
CA TYR A 104 1.75 -10.90 5.52
C TYR A 104 2.60 -9.82 6.23
N ILE A 105 2.67 -8.64 5.65
CA ILE A 105 3.45 -7.51 6.18
C ILE A 105 2.81 -6.99 7.48
N MET A 106 1.49 -6.80 7.49
CA MET A 106 0.75 -6.28 8.65
C MET A 106 0.76 -7.22 9.85
N ARG A 107 0.74 -8.55 9.66
CA ARG A 107 0.85 -9.52 10.76
C ARG A 107 2.13 -9.37 11.56
N ARG A 108 3.22 -8.93 10.95
CA ARG A 108 4.51 -8.72 11.61
C ARG A 108 4.58 -7.41 12.39
N MET A 109 3.72 -6.44 12.08
CA MET A 109 3.90 -5.06 12.54
C MET A 109 2.95 -4.61 13.63
N ALA A 110 1.69 -4.99 13.57
CA ALA A 110 0.70 -4.67 14.60
C ALA A 110 -0.33 -5.80 14.65
N ARG A 111 -0.74 -6.20 15.85
CA ARG A 111 -1.85 -7.14 16.03
C ARG A 111 -3.19 -6.44 15.76
N VAL A 112 -3.29 -5.79 14.60
CA VAL A 112 -4.54 -5.15 14.15
C VAL A 112 -5.46 -6.24 13.62
N PRO A 113 -6.67 -6.39 14.15
CA PRO A 113 -7.62 -7.37 13.62
C PRO A 113 -8.06 -6.99 12.21
N MET A 114 -8.28 -7.98 11.35
CA MET A 114 -8.63 -7.76 9.94
C MET A 114 -9.86 -6.88 9.73
N TRP A 115 -10.88 -7.02 10.61
CA TRP A 115 -12.06 -6.19 10.50
C TRP A 115 -11.78 -4.70 10.69
N ALA A 116 -10.86 -4.34 11.59
CA ALA A 116 -10.50 -2.94 11.83
C ALA A 116 -9.68 -2.35 10.68
N SER A 117 -8.83 -3.15 10.04
CA SER A 117 -8.04 -2.69 8.87
C SER A 117 -8.91 -2.45 7.63
N ILE A 118 -10.11 -3.01 7.58
CA ILE A 118 -11.07 -2.77 6.49
C ILE A 118 -12.07 -1.67 6.88
N LEU A 119 -12.69 -1.80 8.07
CA LEU A 119 -13.80 -0.94 8.48
C LEU A 119 -13.34 0.50 8.77
N VAL A 120 -12.19 0.66 9.44
CA VAL A 120 -11.72 2.00 9.85
C VAL A 120 -11.35 2.87 8.65
N PRO A 121 -10.59 2.42 7.64
CA PRO A 121 -10.37 3.18 6.43
C PRO A 121 -11.66 3.52 5.69
N LEU A 122 -12.61 2.58 5.65
CA LEU A 122 -13.89 2.78 4.97
C LEU A 122 -14.71 3.87 5.65
N VAL A 123 -14.84 3.81 6.98
CA VAL A 123 -15.59 4.82 7.76
C VAL A 123 -14.90 6.17 7.71
N LEU A 124 -13.58 6.21 7.95
CA LEU A 124 -12.83 7.47 7.89
C LEU A 124 -12.81 8.07 6.48
N GLY A 125 -12.70 7.24 5.45
CA GLY A 125 -12.76 7.68 4.06
C GLY A 125 -14.13 8.23 3.65
N PHE A 126 -15.20 7.71 4.26
CA PHE A 126 -16.54 8.26 4.06
C PHE A 126 -16.73 9.60 4.76
N VAL A 127 -16.20 9.76 5.99
CA VAL A 127 -16.32 10.99 6.79
C VAL A 127 -15.38 12.09 6.30
N ILE A 128 -14.15 11.73 5.96
CA ILE A 128 -13.10 12.65 5.48
C ILE A 128 -12.52 12.04 4.20
N PRO A 129 -13.15 12.31 3.02
CA PRO A 129 -12.67 11.77 1.75
C PRO A 129 -11.17 12.04 1.53
N PHE A 130 -10.45 11.11 0.92
CA PHE A 130 -9.01 11.14 0.69
C PHE A 130 -8.17 11.03 1.98
N TRP A 131 -8.27 11.96 2.92
CA TRP A 131 -7.47 11.98 4.15
C TRP A 131 -7.81 10.83 5.10
N GLY A 132 -9.08 10.42 5.14
CA GLY A 132 -9.52 9.29 5.96
C GLY A 132 -8.86 7.98 5.53
N PHE A 133 -8.80 7.70 4.24
CA PHE A 133 -8.09 6.51 3.72
C PHE A 133 -6.58 6.59 3.97
N LEU A 134 -5.97 7.76 3.80
CA LEU A 134 -4.54 7.97 3.97
C LEU A 134 -4.11 7.82 5.43
N LEU A 135 -4.88 8.39 6.35
CA LEU A 135 -4.51 8.44 7.77
C LEU A 135 -4.96 7.21 8.57
N ALA A 136 -5.92 6.42 8.06
CA ALA A 136 -6.44 5.26 8.77
C ALA A 136 -5.36 4.21 9.12
N PRO A 137 -4.46 3.77 8.21
CA PRO A 137 -3.42 2.79 8.53
C PRO A 137 -2.45 3.26 9.63
N PRO A 138 -1.84 4.47 9.55
CA PRO A 138 -0.97 4.94 10.62
C PRO A 138 -1.70 5.16 11.93
N LEU A 139 -2.96 5.62 11.90
CA LEU A 139 -3.79 5.78 13.09
C LEU A 139 -4.04 4.42 13.77
N LEU A 140 -4.41 3.41 13.01
CA LEU A 140 -4.60 2.05 13.51
C LEU A 140 -3.31 1.49 14.12
N ALA A 141 -2.16 1.70 13.48
CA ALA A 141 -0.87 1.26 14.01
C ALA A 141 -0.60 1.86 15.40
N VAL A 142 -0.88 3.15 15.58
CA VAL A 142 -0.72 3.85 16.86
C VAL A 142 -1.72 3.33 17.90
N VAL A 143 -3.02 3.29 17.58
CA VAL A 143 -4.09 2.85 18.51
C VAL A 143 -3.83 1.44 19.03
N TYR A 144 -3.50 0.51 18.13
CA TYR A 144 -3.24 -0.89 18.52
C TYR A 144 -1.90 -1.06 19.23
N ALA A 145 -0.90 -0.23 19.00
CA ALA A 145 0.33 -0.21 19.79
C ALA A 145 0.06 0.15 21.25
N PHE A 146 -0.81 1.13 21.51
CA PHE A 146 -1.23 1.49 22.87
C PHE A 146 -2.09 0.39 23.52
N LYS A 147 -3.00 -0.21 22.77
CA LYS A 147 -3.83 -1.32 23.27
C LYS A 147 -2.98 -2.52 23.67
N ALA A 148 -2.00 -2.91 22.85
CA ALA A 148 -1.12 -4.04 23.14
C ALA A 148 -0.30 -3.81 24.44
N ARG A 149 0.16 -2.59 24.69
CA ARG A 149 0.90 -2.27 25.94
C ARG A 149 0.03 -2.32 27.20
N ARG A 150 -1.26 -2.00 27.08
CA ARG A 150 -2.18 -2.11 28.25
C ARG A 150 -2.43 -3.56 28.65
N THR A 151 -2.48 -4.48 27.70
CA THR A 151 -2.72 -5.91 27.94
C THR A 151 -1.50 -6.64 28.53
N THR A 152 -0.30 -6.10 28.36
CA THR A 152 0.95 -6.71 28.90
C THR A 152 1.25 -6.26 30.34
N LYS A 153 0.47 -5.34 30.91
CA LYS A 153 0.64 -4.83 32.28
C LYS A 153 -0.34 -5.47 33.30
N VAL A 154 -1.12 -6.45 32.92
CA VAL A 154 -1.94 -7.32 33.77
C VAL A 154 -1.29 -8.70 33.80
#